data_51e5e28d04e1848736ebc0272f70151f
#
_entry.id   51e5e28d04e1848736ebc0272f70151f
#
_cell.length_a   1.000
_cell.length_b   1.000
_cell.length_c   1.000
_cell.angle_alpha   90.00
_cell.angle_beta   90.00
_cell.angle_gamma   90.00
#
_symmetry.space_group_name_H-M   'P 1'
#
loop_
_entity.id
_entity.type
_entity.pdbx_description
1 polymer ?
#
loop_
_entity_poly.entity_id
_entity_poly.type
_entity_poly.pdbx_seq_one_letter_code
_entity_poly.pdbx_strand_id
1 'polypeptide(L)'
;MLFRSGAGALLKDVSEAAAQSSLTGLEFACGIPGSIGGAIFMNAGAYDGEMKNVADTVRTVDREGNIHTYSRDELDLGYRHSRFQDNGEAIVEVELCLEPGDSKAIRAKMDDFTQRRESKQPLEMPSAGSTFKRPKGYFAGTLIQETGLKGLQVGGAQVSTKHAGFVVNATGNATAADVRGLIHEVQQRVYEKHGVMLHPEVRIIGDA
;
A
#
# COMPACT_ATOMS: atom_id res chain seq x y z
N MET A 1 -17.04 -2.26 17.74
CA MET A 1 -16.64 -3.60 18.24
C MET A 1 -15.14 -3.73 18.04
N LEU A 2 -14.42 -4.25 19.04
CA LEU A 2 -12.99 -4.49 18.89
C LEU A 2 -12.74 -5.80 18.14
N PHE A 3 -11.85 -5.76 17.17
CA PHE A 3 -11.42 -6.88 16.35
C PHE A 3 -9.90 -6.99 16.43
N ARG A 4 -9.39 -8.08 16.95
CA ARG A 4 -7.95 -8.26 17.24
C ARG A 4 -7.30 -9.20 16.24
N SER A 5 -6.10 -8.84 15.78
CA SER A 5 -5.31 -9.63 14.84
C SER A 5 -3.81 -9.61 15.19
N GLY A 6 -3.15 -10.75 15.05
CA GLY A 6 -1.68 -10.80 15.05
C GLY A 6 -1.10 -10.11 13.82
N ALA A 7 -0.01 -9.38 13.97
CA ALA A 7 0.59 -8.55 12.92
C ALA A 7 0.96 -9.29 11.63
N GLY A 8 1.23 -10.61 11.71
CA GLY A 8 1.56 -11.46 10.56
C GLY A 8 0.36 -11.93 9.73
N ALA A 9 -0.88 -11.74 10.20
CA ALA A 9 -2.06 -12.14 9.44
C ALA A 9 -2.16 -11.36 8.12
N LEU A 10 -2.57 -12.02 7.04
CA LEU A 10 -2.75 -11.35 5.76
C LEU A 10 -3.91 -10.36 5.84
N LEU A 11 -3.70 -9.15 5.35
CA LEU A 11 -4.70 -8.07 5.43
C LEU A 11 -6.01 -8.46 4.75
N LYS A 12 -5.94 -9.19 3.61
CA LYS A 12 -7.12 -9.72 2.93
C LYS A 12 -7.92 -10.69 3.81
N ASP A 13 -7.24 -11.55 4.58
CA ASP A 13 -7.89 -12.55 5.43
C ASP A 13 -8.56 -11.88 6.65
N VAL A 14 -7.91 -10.83 7.18
CA VAL A 14 -8.47 -9.98 8.24
C VAL A 14 -9.73 -9.24 7.75
N SER A 15 -9.68 -8.67 6.54
CA SER A 15 -10.84 -8.02 5.91
C SER A 15 -11.98 -9.01 5.66
N GLU A 16 -11.68 -10.21 5.19
CA GLU A 16 -12.65 -11.28 4.95
C GLU A 16 -13.30 -11.76 6.26
N ALA A 17 -12.52 -11.96 7.32
CA ALA A 17 -13.03 -12.36 8.65
C ALA A 17 -13.94 -11.28 9.26
N ALA A 18 -13.62 -9.99 9.07
CA ALA A 18 -14.49 -8.89 9.48
C ALA A 18 -15.83 -8.93 8.73
N ALA A 19 -15.80 -9.13 7.41
CA ALA A 19 -17.01 -9.23 6.58
C ALA A 19 -17.87 -10.43 6.97
N GLN A 20 -17.27 -11.61 7.25
CA GLN A 20 -17.99 -12.79 7.73
C GLN A 20 -18.65 -12.57 9.09
N SER A 21 -18.08 -11.67 9.90
CA SER A 21 -18.64 -11.25 11.19
C SER A 21 -19.63 -10.08 11.07
N SER A 22 -20.02 -9.68 9.85
CA SER A 22 -20.87 -8.53 9.57
C SER A 22 -20.34 -7.22 10.15
N LEU A 23 -19.00 -7.04 10.12
CA LEU A 23 -18.32 -5.83 10.56
C LEU A 23 -17.85 -5.00 9.36
N THR A 24 -18.27 -3.75 9.29
CA THR A 24 -17.88 -2.76 8.28
C THR A 24 -16.65 -1.95 8.72
N GLY A 25 -15.94 -1.36 7.77
CA GLY A 25 -14.79 -0.49 7.97
C GLY A 25 -13.50 -1.01 7.34
N LEU A 26 -13.41 -2.31 6.99
CA LEU A 26 -12.23 -2.92 6.37
C LEU A 26 -12.42 -3.30 4.89
N GLU A 27 -13.49 -2.92 4.23
CA GLU A 27 -13.76 -3.29 2.84
C GLU A 27 -12.68 -2.77 1.88
N PHE A 28 -12.11 -1.58 2.16
CA PHE A 28 -11.02 -1.00 1.37
C PHE A 28 -9.77 -1.89 1.32
N ALA A 29 -9.60 -2.75 2.32
CA ALA A 29 -8.41 -3.55 2.53
C ALA A 29 -8.43 -4.90 1.78
N CYS A 30 -9.59 -5.35 1.26
CA CYS A 30 -9.79 -6.70 0.70
C CYS A 30 -8.79 -7.10 -0.40
N GLY A 31 -8.31 -6.13 -1.19
CA GLY A 31 -7.36 -6.37 -2.27
C GLY A 31 -5.94 -5.84 -2.02
N ILE A 32 -5.63 -5.29 -0.85
CA ILE A 32 -4.29 -4.81 -0.53
C ILE A 32 -3.41 -5.99 -0.13
N PRO A 33 -2.30 -6.27 -0.85
CA PRO A 33 -1.39 -7.35 -0.48
C PRO A 33 -0.55 -6.96 0.75
N GLY A 34 -0.22 -7.92 1.59
CA GLY A 34 0.62 -7.74 2.77
C GLY A 34 -0.06 -8.14 4.06
N SER A 35 0.62 -7.93 5.18
CA SER A 35 0.14 -8.24 6.53
C SER A 35 -0.54 -7.05 7.19
N ILE A 36 -1.33 -7.32 8.24
CA ILE A 36 -1.97 -6.26 9.03
C ILE A 36 -0.92 -5.36 9.72
N GLY A 37 0.19 -5.92 10.20
CA GLY A 37 1.29 -5.13 10.77
C GLY A 37 1.92 -4.20 9.73
N GLY A 38 2.16 -4.69 8.50
CA GLY A 38 2.63 -3.87 7.39
C GLY A 38 1.61 -2.79 6.99
N ALA A 39 0.33 -3.10 7.08
CA ALA A 39 -0.73 -2.14 6.82
C ALA A 39 -0.74 -0.98 7.84
N ILE A 40 -0.56 -1.26 9.13
CA ILE A 40 -0.40 -0.23 10.17
C ILE A 40 0.89 0.55 9.94
N PHE A 41 2.02 -0.14 9.69
CA PHE A 41 3.32 0.49 9.47
C PHE A 41 3.28 1.54 8.35
N MET A 42 2.51 1.29 7.29
CA MET A 42 2.38 2.18 6.14
C MET A 42 1.10 3.04 6.16
N ASN A 43 0.27 2.93 7.18
CA ASN A 43 -1.11 3.46 7.12
C ASN A 43 -1.74 3.13 5.76
N ALA A 44 -1.79 1.84 5.42
CA ALA A 44 -2.27 1.38 4.12
C ALA A 44 -3.69 1.86 3.85
N GLY A 45 -3.94 2.30 2.62
CA GLY A 45 -5.24 2.82 2.22
C GLY A 45 -5.52 2.64 0.74
N ALA A 46 -6.80 2.51 0.42
CA ALA A 46 -7.34 2.44 -0.94
C ALA A 46 -8.83 2.87 -0.90
N TYR A 47 -9.35 3.38 -2.02
CA TYR A 47 -10.80 3.67 -2.18
C TYR A 47 -11.37 4.53 -1.03
N ASP A 48 -10.63 5.59 -0.67
CA ASP A 48 -10.96 6.56 0.39
C ASP A 48 -11.01 5.98 1.82
N GLY A 49 -10.60 4.71 2.02
CA GLY A 49 -10.38 4.09 3.32
C GLY A 49 -8.89 3.94 3.62
N GLU A 50 -8.51 4.03 4.89
CA GLU A 50 -7.14 3.81 5.37
C GLU A 50 -7.12 3.22 6.79
N MET A 51 -6.00 2.61 7.19
CA MET A 51 -5.88 1.97 8.52
C MET A 51 -6.16 2.93 9.67
N LYS A 52 -5.81 4.23 9.53
CA LYS A 52 -6.12 5.28 10.50
C LYS A 52 -7.60 5.33 10.90
N ASN A 53 -8.50 5.01 9.98
CA ASN A 53 -9.93 5.09 10.22
C ASN A 53 -10.41 4.00 11.19
N VAL A 54 -9.71 2.88 11.26
CA VAL A 54 -10.14 1.69 12.00
C VAL A 54 -9.15 1.22 13.07
N ALA A 55 -7.87 1.63 13.01
CA ALA A 55 -6.89 1.29 14.03
C ALA A 55 -7.29 1.88 15.38
N ASP A 56 -7.21 1.07 16.43
CA ASP A 56 -7.53 1.47 17.81
C ASP A 56 -6.29 1.36 18.69
N THR A 57 -5.73 0.15 18.83
CA THR A 57 -4.58 -0.11 19.65
C THR A 57 -3.58 -0.97 18.90
N VAL A 58 -2.28 -0.67 19.08
CA VAL A 58 -1.19 -1.45 18.49
C VAL A 58 -0.21 -1.85 19.58
N ARG A 59 0.12 -3.15 19.64
CA ARG A 59 1.18 -3.66 20.52
C ARG A 59 2.43 -3.92 19.70
N THR A 60 3.57 -3.55 20.27
CA THR A 60 4.89 -3.67 19.65
C THR A 60 5.87 -4.33 20.61
N VAL A 61 7.02 -4.72 20.07
CA VAL A 61 8.19 -5.13 20.83
C VAL A 61 9.39 -4.28 20.36
N ASP A 62 10.16 -3.76 21.31
CA ASP A 62 11.40 -3.04 21.02
C ASP A 62 12.60 -4.01 20.86
N ARG A 63 13.79 -3.47 20.64
CA ARG A 63 15.01 -4.27 20.45
C ARG A 63 15.50 -4.95 21.72
N GLU A 64 15.11 -4.45 22.88
CA GLU A 64 15.39 -5.00 24.20
C GLU A 64 14.39 -6.09 24.62
N GLY A 65 13.31 -6.29 23.84
CA GLY A 65 12.27 -7.28 24.11
C GLY A 65 11.12 -6.76 24.99
N ASN A 66 11.07 -5.46 25.29
CA ASN A 66 9.97 -4.87 26.05
C ASN A 66 8.74 -4.71 25.15
N ILE A 67 7.57 -4.96 25.74
CA ILE A 67 6.28 -4.79 25.05
C ILE A 67 5.74 -3.39 25.33
N HIS A 68 5.37 -2.68 24.28
CA HIS A 68 4.71 -1.39 24.34
C HIS A 68 3.30 -1.49 23.76
N THR A 69 2.41 -0.62 24.23
CA THR A 69 1.03 -0.52 23.74
C THR A 69 0.74 0.93 23.43
N TYR A 70 0.26 1.18 22.23
CA TYR A 70 -0.04 2.52 21.71
C TYR A 70 -1.51 2.62 21.37
N SER A 71 -2.17 3.64 21.90
CA SER A 71 -3.53 4.03 21.53
C SER A 71 -3.57 4.72 20.17
N ARG A 72 -4.74 4.84 19.58
CA ARG A 72 -4.99 5.48 18.27
C ARG A 72 -4.23 6.79 18.09
N ASP A 73 -4.31 7.69 19.06
CA ASP A 73 -3.73 9.04 18.96
C ASP A 73 -2.20 9.02 18.98
N GLU A 74 -1.61 7.95 19.51
CA GLU A 74 -0.17 7.78 19.59
C GLU A 74 0.44 7.12 18.36
N LEU A 75 -0.38 6.57 17.44
CA LEU A 75 0.10 5.85 16.26
C LEU A 75 0.74 6.76 15.20
N ASP A 76 0.45 8.07 15.25
CA ASP A 76 0.92 9.07 14.27
C ASP A 76 0.71 8.64 12.81
N LEU A 77 -0.51 8.18 12.51
CA LEU A 77 -0.87 7.68 11.19
C LEU A 77 -1.13 8.83 10.22
N GLY A 78 -0.23 8.96 9.25
CA GLY A 78 -0.29 9.90 8.14
C GLY A 78 -0.23 9.20 6.77
N TYR A 79 -0.17 9.97 5.69
CA TYR A 79 -0.03 9.41 4.33
C TYR A 79 1.27 8.61 4.20
N ARG A 80 1.15 7.28 4.08
CA ARG A 80 2.29 6.34 4.01
C ARG A 80 3.26 6.48 5.19
N HIS A 81 2.72 6.82 6.37
CA HIS A 81 3.49 7.05 7.59
C HIS A 81 2.83 6.47 8.82
N SER A 82 3.64 6.03 9.77
CA SER A 82 3.30 5.73 11.17
C SER A 82 4.54 5.94 12.05
N ARG A 83 4.35 6.16 13.34
CA ARG A 83 5.45 6.25 14.32
C ARG A 83 6.43 5.08 14.28
N PHE A 84 5.98 3.91 13.85
CA PHE A 84 6.80 2.69 13.79
C PHE A 84 7.87 2.74 12.69
N GLN A 85 7.82 3.71 11.80
CA GLN A 85 8.89 3.96 10.84
C GLN A 85 10.10 4.64 11.47
N ASP A 86 9.91 5.32 12.61
CA ASP A 86 10.92 6.15 13.24
C ASP A 86 11.47 5.53 14.54
N ASN A 87 10.67 4.72 15.25
CA ASN A 87 11.08 4.16 16.54
C ASN A 87 11.77 2.78 16.44
N GLY A 88 11.69 2.10 15.30
CA GLY A 88 12.34 0.81 15.06
C GLY A 88 11.73 -0.38 15.79
N GLU A 89 10.54 -0.23 16.37
CA GLU A 89 9.80 -1.30 17.04
C GLU A 89 9.11 -2.23 16.02
N ALA A 90 8.97 -3.50 16.39
CA ALA A 90 8.23 -4.49 15.60
C ALA A 90 6.77 -4.57 16.08
N ILE A 91 5.82 -4.39 15.17
CA ILE A 91 4.40 -4.57 15.46
C ILE A 91 4.10 -6.05 15.63
N VAL A 92 3.44 -6.43 16.73
CA VAL A 92 3.09 -7.83 17.04
C VAL A 92 1.58 -8.10 17.04
N GLU A 93 0.77 -7.12 17.41
CA GLU A 93 -0.68 -7.24 17.49
C GLU A 93 -1.36 -5.90 17.18
N VAL A 94 -2.52 -5.97 16.55
CA VAL A 94 -3.34 -4.81 16.17
C VAL A 94 -4.78 -5.04 16.63
N GLU A 95 -5.34 -4.08 17.35
CA GLU A 95 -6.78 -3.99 17.60
C GLU A 95 -7.40 -2.96 16.66
N LEU A 96 -8.52 -3.33 16.07
CA LEU A 96 -9.30 -2.51 15.17
C LEU A 96 -10.66 -2.21 15.80
N CYS A 97 -11.15 -0.99 15.67
CA CYS A 97 -12.50 -0.61 16.04
C CYS A 97 -13.38 -0.62 14.78
N LEU A 98 -14.21 -1.65 14.67
CA LEU A 98 -15.13 -1.86 13.55
C LEU A 98 -16.57 -1.74 14.01
N GLU A 99 -17.47 -1.43 13.07
CA GLU A 99 -18.89 -1.27 13.36
C GLU A 99 -19.73 -2.42 12.79
N PRO A 100 -20.83 -2.84 13.44
CA PRO A 100 -21.78 -3.74 12.84
C PRO A 100 -22.38 -3.13 11.56
N GLY A 101 -22.51 -3.93 10.51
CA GLY A 101 -23.02 -3.49 9.21
C GLY A 101 -23.86 -4.54 8.52
N ASP A 102 -24.53 -4.14 7.44
CA ASP A 102 -25.27 -5.08 6.59
C ASP A 102 -24.31 -5.97 5.80
N SER A 103 -24.36 -7.27 6.01
CA SER A 103 -23.46 -8.24 5.39
C SER A 103 -23.49 -8.21 3.87
N LYS A 104 -24.66 -7.95 3.25
CA LYS A 104 -24.78 -7.87 1.79
C LYS A 104 -24.13 -6.61 1.25
N ALA A 105 -24.32 -5.47 1.93
CA ALA A 105 -23.71 -4.21 1.56
C ALA A 105 -22.16 -4.27 1.69
N ILE A 106 -21.64 -4.86 2.77
CA ILE A 106 -20.20 -5.08 2.98
C ILE A 106 -19.65 -5.90 1.82
N ARG A 107 -20.26 -7.03 1.51
CA ARG A 107 -19.83 -7.93 0.44
C ARG A 107 -19.84 -7.25 -0.93
N ALA A 108 -20.94 -6.56 -1.27
CA ALA A 108 -21.07 -5.84 -2.53
C ALA A 108 -19.97 -4.76 -2.69
N LYS A 109 -19.59 -4.09 -1.60
CA LYS A 109 -18.52 -3.09 -1.61
C LYS A 109 -17.14 -3.72 -1.81
N MET A 110 -16.86 -4.86 -1.18
CA MET A 110 -15.63 -5.61 -1.38
C MET A 110 -15.50 -6.12 -2.83
N ASP A 111 -16.60 -6.63 -3.40
CA ASP A 111 -16.65 -7.11 -4.78
C ASP A 111 -16.40 -5.95 -5.77
N ASP A 112 -17.02 -4.79 -5.57
CA ASP A 112 -16.78 -3.59 -6.38
C ASP A 112 -15.30 -3.16 -6.32
N PHE A 113 -14.70 -3.11 -5.13
CA PHE A 113 -13.29 -2.76 -4.98
C PHE A 113 -12.35 -3.77 -5.64
N THR A 114 -12.66 -5.04 -5.53
CA THR A 114 -11.91 -6.11 -6.20
C THR A 114 -11.98 -5.96 -7.71
N GLN A 115 -13.18 -5.79 -8.28
CA GLN A 115 -13.38 -5.60 -9.71
C GLN A 115 -12.65 -4.33 -10.24
N ARG A 116 -12.72 -3.22 -9.51
CA ARG A 116 -11.98 -1.99 -9.87
C ARG A 116 -10.47 -2.21 -9.85
N ARG A 117 -9.96 -3.00 -8.93
CA ARG A 117 -8.53 -3.32 -8.85
C ARG A 117 -8.10 -4.20 -10.01
N GLU A 118 -8.81 -5.29 -10.27
CA GLU A 118 -8.53 -6.21 -11.37
C GLU A 118 -8.59 -5.53 -12.74
N SER A 119 -9.56 -4.63 -12.94
CA SER A 119 -9.69 -3.90 -14.21
C SER A 119 -8.58 -2.88 -14.45
N LYS A 120 -8.01 -2.28 -13.39
CA LYS A 120 -7.09 -1.14 -13.52
C LYS A 120 -5.63 -1.47 -13.22
N GLN A 121 -5.33 -2.47 -12.40
CA GLN A 121 -3.96 -2.79 -11.98
C GLN A 121 -3.40 -3.99 -12.74
N PRO A 122 -2.08 -4.04 -13.01
CA PRO A 122 -1.40 -5.14 -13.72
C PRO A 122 -1.14 -6.32 -12.78
N LEU A 123 -2.19 -6.93 -12.22
CA LEU A 123 -2.09 -8.00 -11.23
C LEU A 123 -1.49 -9.29 -11.79
N GLU A 124 -1.50 -9.45 -13.10
CA GLU A 124 -0.92 -10.56 -13.85
C GLU A 124 0.61 -10.52 -13.93
N MET A 125 1.22 -9.38 -13.60
CA MET A 125 2.68 -9.19 -13.67
C MET A 125 3.27 -8.91 -12.28
N PRO A 126 4.44 -9.49 -11.95
CA PRO A 126 5.14 -9.17 -10.71
C PRO A 126 5.45 -7.67 -10.61
N SER A 127 5.09 -7.04 -9.51
CA SER A 127 5.38 -5.63 -9.22
C SER A 127 5.43 -5.38 -7.72
N ALA A 128 6.01 -4.27 -7.30
CA ALA A 128 6.01 -3.80 -5.91
C ALA A 128 4.84 -2.84 -5.61
N GLY A 129 3.76 -2.87 -6.41
CA GLY A 129 2.62 -1.96 -6.29
C GLY A 129 2.87 -0.61 -6.97
N SER A 130 2.23 0.44 -6.47
CA SER A 130 2.48 1.81 -6.94
C SER A 130 3.92 2.21 -6.67
N THR A 131 4.63 2.62 -7.70
CA THR A 131 6.08 2.89 -7.61
C THR A 131 6.39 4.23 -6.96
N PHE A 132 5.50 5.23 -7.15
CA PHE A 132 5.72 6.59 -6.68
C PHE A 132 4.63 7.05 -5.72
N LYS A 133 5.03 7.83 -4.70
CA LYS A 133 4.12 8.57 -3.82
C LYS A 133 3.32 9.58 -4.63
N ARG A 134 2.12 9.88 -4.16
CA ARG A 134 1.27 10.92 -4.76
C ARG A 134 1.89 12.29 -4.51
N PRO A 135 2.29 13.07 -5.56
CA PRO A 135 2.77 14.42 -5.38
C PRO A 135 1.64 15.36 -4.93
N LYS A 136 1.98 16.41 -4.19
CA LYS A 136 0.99 17.39 -3.73
C LYS A 136 0.29 18.05 -4.92
N GLY A 137 -1.03 17.93 -4.99
CA GLY A 137 -1.86 18.50 -6.06
C GLY A 137 -1.91 17.68 -7.36
N TYR A 138 -1.22 16.55 -7.45
CA TYR A 138 -1.14 15.73 -8.67
C TYR A 138 -1.36 14.24 -8.38
N PHE A 139 -1.50 13.47 -9.45
CA PHE A 139 -1.45 12.00 -9.42
C PHE A 139 -0.24 11.52 -10.19
N ALA A 140 0.65 10.76 -9.58
CA ALA A 140 1.88 10.26 -10.21
C ALA A 140 1.58 9.50 -11.53
N GLY A 141 0.60 8.59 -11.51
CA GLY A 141 0.21 7.83 -12.70
C GLY A 141 -0.27 8.73 -13.86
N THR A 142 -0.98 9.82 -13.58
CA THR A 142 -1.42 10.78 -14.59
C THR A 142 -0.22 11.51 -15.23
N LEU A 143 0.70 12.03 -14.40
CA LEU A 143 1.90 12.70 -14.90
C LEU A 143 2.75 11.76 -15.78
N ILE A 144 2.94 10.51 -15.34
CA ILE A 144 3.70 9.49 -16.10
C ILE A 144 3.01 9.18 -17.43
N GLN A 145 1.67 9.04 -17.43
CA GLN A 145 0.90 8.79 -18.64
C GLN A 145 0.93 9.98 -19.61
N GLU A 146 0.76 11.20 -19.13
CA GLU A 146 0.81 12.42 -19.93
C GLU A 146 2.21 12.68 -20.50
N THR A 147 3.26 12.20 -19.79
CA THR A 147 4.64 12.22 -20.32
C THR A 147 4.83 11.18 -21.45
N GLY A 148 3.88 10.25 -21.64
CA GLY A 148 3.97 9.23 -22.69
C GLY A 148 4.83 8.04 -22.33
N LEU A 149 5.01 7.75 -21.02
CA LEU A 149 5.96 6.75 -20.53
C LEU A 149 5.38 5.34 -20.34
N LYS A 150 4.09 5.11 -20.62
CA LYS A 150 3.55 3.74 -20.63
C LYS A 150 4.31 2.87 -21.61
N GLY A 151 4.76 1.69 -21.17
CA GLY A 151 5.57 0.77 -21.95
C GLY A 151 7.06 1.11 -22.02
N LEU A 152 7.53 2.24 -21.45
CA LEU A 152 8.96 2.51 -21.31
C LEU A 152 9.63 1.37 -20.55
N GLN A 153 10.73 0.84 -21.10
CA GLN A 153 11.42 -0.33 -20.57
C GLN A 153 12.91 -0.04 -20.38
N VAL A 154 13.45 -0.55 -19.26
CA VAL A 154 14.89 -0.60 -18.97
C VAL A 154 15.20 -2.03 -18.53
N GLY A 155 16.04 -2.73 -19.28
CA GLY A 155 16.28 -4.15 -19.06
C GLY A 155 14.98 -4.96 -19.03
N GLY A 156 14.72 -5.67 -17.93
CA GLY A 156 13.51 -6.45 -17.72
C GLY A 156 12.34 -5.67 -17.08
N ALA A 157 12.58 -4.44 -16.60
CA ALA A 157 11.58 -3.61 -15.93
C ALA A 157 10.84 -2.71 -16.93
N GLN A 158 9.52 -2.56 -16.77
CA GLN A 158 8.68 -1.76 -17.66
C GLN A 158 7.64 -0.93 -16.89
N VAL A 159 7.39 0.31 -17.33
CA VAL A 159 6.20 1.05 -16.91
C VAL A 159 4.98 0.34 -17.49
N SER A 160 4.08 -0.12 -16.63
CA SER A 160 2.92 -0.90 -17.05
C SER A 160 2.08 -0.15 -18.10
N THR A 161 1.72 -0.84 -19.16
CA THR A 161 0.81 -0.34 -20.20
C THR A 161 -0.62 -0.20 -19.68
N LYS A 162 -1.00 -1.00 -18.65
CA LYS A 162 -2.32 -0.97 -18.02
C LYS A 162 -2.44 0.19 -17.04
N HIS A 163 -1.44 0.39 -16.16
CA HIS A 163 -1.46 1.44 -15.13
C HIS A 163 -0.09 2.12 -15.00
N ALA A 164 0.02 3.37 -15.45
CA ALA A 164 1.29 4.10 -15.51
C ALA A 164 2.00 4.31 -14.16
N GLY A 165 1.31 4.19 -13.04
CA GLY A 165 1.90 4.27 -11.69
C GLY A 165 2.66 3.01 -11.25
N PHE A 166 2.62 1.92 -12.04
CA PHE A 166 3.25 0.64 -11.72
C PHE A 166 4.47 0.39 -12.62
N VAL A 167 5.57 -0.02 -12.00
CA VAL A 167 6.69 -0.67 -12.68
C VAL A 167 6.53 -2.18 -12.48
N VAL A 168 6.54 -2.92 -13.59
CA VAL A 168 6.36 -4.36 -13.62
C VAL A 168 7.60 -5.08 -14.10
N ASN A 169 7.80 -6.32 -13.65
CA ASN A 169 8.81 -7.22 -14.21
C ASN A 169 8.23 -7.87 -15.48
N ALA A 170 8.38 -7.19 -16.62
CA ALA A 170 7.75 -7.57 -17.87
C ALA A 170 8.34 -8.83 -18.50
N THR A 171 9.62 -9.11 -18.25
CA THR A 171 10.35 -10.25 -18.83
C THR A 171 10.47 -11.45 -17.88
N GLY A 172 10.08 -11.28 -16.60
CA GLY A 172 10.27 -12.27 -15.54
C GLY A 172 11.66 -12.31 -14.93
N ASN A 173 12.64 -11.59 -15.50
CA ASN A 173 14.05 -11.56 -15.06
C ASN A 173 14.61 -10.16 -14.83
N ALA A 174 13.73 -9.16 -14.57
CA ALA A 174 14.17 -7.81 -14.23
C ALA A 174 15.03 -7.81 -12.96
N THR A 175 16.15 -7.11 -13.04
CA THR A 175 17.05 -6.90 -11.90
C THR A 175 16.63 -5.67 -11.08
N ALA A 176 17.13 -5.57 -9.85
CA ALA A 176 16.96 -4.35 -9.04
C ALA A 176 17.57 -3.11 -9.76
N ALA A 177 18.68 -3.29 -10.48
CA ALA A 177 19.29 -2.23 -11.27
C ALA A 177 18.37 -1.73 -12.40
N ASP A 178 17.67 -2.64 -13.09
CA ASP A 178 16.71 -2.28 -14.13
C ASP A 178 15.55 -1.44 -13.55
N VAL A 179 15.00 -1.87 -12.42
CA VAL A 179 13.92 -1.14 -11.75
C VAL A 179 14.40 0.24 -11.28
N ARG A 180 15.58 0.34 -10.69
CA ARG A 180 16.16 1.63 -10.25
C ARG A 180 16.43 2.55 -11.44
N GLY A 181 17.01 2.02 -12.52
CA GLY A 181 17.25 2.77 -13.75
C GLY A 181 15.94 3.31 -14.36
N LEU A 182 14.91 2.48 -14.39
CA LEU A 182 13.59 2.90 -14.89
C LEU A 182 12.94 3.96 -13.99
N ILE A 183 13.04 3.82 -12.67
CA ILE A 183 12.55 4.84 -11.72
C ILE A 183 13.22 6.18 -12.00
N HIS A 184 14.56 6.19 -12.16
CA HIS A 184 15.32 7.41 -12.44
C HIS A 184 14.89 8.06 -13.76
N GLU A 185 14.77 7.27 -14.82
CA GLU A 185 14.33 7.75 -16.14
C GLU A 185 12.93 8.37 -16.10
N VAL A 186 12.00 7.73 -15.37
CA VAL A 186 10.64 8.27 -15.17
C VAL A 186 10.68 9.58 -14.39
N GLN A 187 11.49 9.66 -13.32
CA GLN A 187 11.65 10.89 -12.53
C GLN A 187 12.16 12.04 -13.39
N GLN A 188 13.21 11.80 -14.16
CA GLN A 188 13.83 12.81 -15.02
C GLN A 188 12.82 13.34 -16.05
N ARG A 189 12.19 12.48 -16.83
CA ARG A 189 11.27 12.89 -17.91
C ARG A 189 10.00 13.58 -17.39
N VAL A 190 9.47 13.12 -16.27
CA VAL A 190 8.31 13.80 -15.64
C VAL A 190 8.72 15.17 -15.13
N TYR A 191 9.90 15.29 -14.50
CA TYR A 191 10.41 16.59 -14.05
C TYR A 191 10.66 17.55 -15.21
N GLU A 192 11.29 17.10 -16.29
CA GLU A 192 11.55 17.91 -17.49
C GLU A 192 10.25 18.46 -18.11
N LYS A 193 9.19 17.63 -18.13
CA LYS A 193 7.91 18.02 -18.77
C LYS A 193 6.99 18.84 -17.88
N HIS A 194 6.91 18.50 -16.58
CA HIS A 194 5.90 19.04 -15.67
C HIS A 194 6.48 19.87 -14.52
N GLY A 195 7.81 19.89 -14.32
CA GLY A 195 8.46 20.53 -13.17
C GLY A 195 8.16 19.85 -11.83
N VAL A 196 7.61 18.64 -11.84
CA VAL A 196 7.20 17.90 -10.64
C VAL A 196 8.13 16.74 -10.39
N MET A 197 8.82 16.74 -9.23
CA MET A 197 9.68 15.64 -8.81
C MET A 197 8.83 14.51 -8.21
N LEU A 198 8.93 13.32 -8.79
CA LEU A 198 8.32 12.11 -8.26
C LEU A 198 9.22 11.47 -7.19
N HIS A 199 8.65 11.11 -6.05
CA HIS A 199 9.35 10.40 -4.98
C HIS A 199 8.92 8.93 -4.95
N PRO A 200 9.87 7.96 -4.95
CA PRO A 200 9.51 6.55 -4.85
C PRO A 200 8.73 6.23 -3.57
N GLU A 201 7.70 5.39 -3.69
CA GLU A 201 7.03 4.74 -2.55
C GLU A 201 7.70 3.42 -2.21
N VAL A 202 8.25 2.73 -3.21
CA VAL A 202 9.03 1.51 -3.03
C VAL A 202 10.28 1.81 -2.21
N ARG A 203 10.59 0.92 -1.26
CA ARG A 203 11.78 1.01 -0.42
C ARG A 203 12.88 0.16 -1.03
N ILE A 204 14.03 0.77 -1.27
CA ILE A 204 15.24 0.10 -1.73
C ILE A 204 16.07 -0.21 -0.50
N ILE A 205 16.32 -1.49 -0.26
CA ILE A 205 17.11 -2.00 0.87
C ILE A 205 18.31 -2.79 0.35
N GLY A 206 19.37 -2.84 1.15
CA GLY A 206 20.63 -3.47 0.78
C GLY A 206 21.65 -2.46 0.24
N ASP A 207 22.82 -2.98 -0.18
CA ASP A 207 23.86 -2.15 -0.74
C ASP A 207 23.47 -1.67 -2.16
N ALA A 208 23.82 -0.43 -2.45
CA ALA A 208 23.46 0.26 -3.69
C ALA A 208 24.42 -0.09 -4.82
#